data_88fb10a9659f7449848573e84264c55a
#
_entry.id   88fb10a9659f7449848573e84264c55a
#
_cell.length_a   1.000
_cell.length_b   1.000
_cell.length_c   1.000
_cell.angle_alpha   90.00
_cell.angle_beta   90.00
_cell.angle_gamma   90.00
#
_symmetry.space_group_name_H-M   'P 1'
#
loop_
_entity.id
_entity.type
_entity.pdbx_description
1 polymer ?
#
loop_
_entity_poly.entity_id
_entity_poly.type
_entity_poly.pdbx_seq_one_letter_code
_entity_poly.pdbx_strand_id
1 'polypeptide(L)'
;RILITGATGFIGQHLLAALGKSHAITLLSRDTVRAQRLLHSSTYHYLTLNELDSLDGFDAIINLAGEPIANKRWSTSQKQRICESRWHLTEALLERLRHCCNPPRIWLNASAIGFYGRQESQPLTEDDTCIHPEFTHEVCRRWEQLALEASDYGCRVCIVRIGVVLGAEGGALAKMLPAYRLGLGGPLGDGQQYLSWIALTDLVAIFLFLLEHEHCHGIYNATSPHAVPQQEFSRLLAQALHRPHWLRTPAWLLRLLLGGAA
;
A
#
# COMPACT_ATOMS: atom_id res chain seq x y z
N ARG A 1 18.53 -4.70 -12.17
CA ARG A 1 18.17 -5.54 -11.00
C ARG A 1 17.23 -4.73 -10.07
N ILE A 2 16.14 -5.37 -9.64
CA ILE A 2 15.16 -4.70 -8.76
C ILE A 2 15.05 -5.51 -7.47
N LEU A 3 15.14 -4.81 -6.32
CA LEU A 3 14.82 -5.37 -5.00
C LEU A 3 13.37 -5.01 -4.66
N ILE A 4 12.56 -6.00 -4.35
CA ILE A 4 11.15 -5.78 -4.00
C ILE A 4 10.87 -6.36 -2.61
N THR A 5 10.30 -5.54 -1.73
CA THR A 5 9.74 -5.99 -0.45
C THR A 5 8.23 -6.10 -0.55
N GLY A 6 7.61 -6.97 0.23
CA GLY A 6 6.14 -7.11 0.22
C GLY A 6 5.57 -7.75 -1.06
N ALA A 7 6.40 -8.40 -1.87
CA ALA A 7 6.03 -9.02 -3.15
C ALA A 7 4.94 -10.09 -3.05
N THR A 8 4.78 -10.76 -1.92
CA THR A 8 3.72 -11.76 -1.67
C THR A 8 2.37 -11.14 -1.33
N GLY A 9 2.31 -9.82 -1.16
CA GLY A 9 1.08 -9.07 -0.92
C GLY A 9 0.24 -8.88 -2.18
N PHE A 10 -0.98 -8.39 -1.99
CA PHE A 10 -1.94 -8.18 -3.08
C PHE A 10 -1.39 -7.31 -4.22
N ILE A 11 -0.82 -6.15 -3.90
CA ILE A 11 -0.21 -5.26 -4.90
C ILE A 11 1.05 -5.88 -5.48
N GLY A 12 1.90 -6.47 -4.62
CA GLY A 12 3.20 -7.01 -5.01
C GLY A 12 3.11 -8.12 -6.05
N GLN A 13 2.15 -9.04 -5.93
CA GLN A 13 1.95 -10.13 -6.90
C GLN A 13 1.59 -9.60 -8.29
N HIS A 14 0.72 -8.59 -8.37
CA HIS A 14 0.32 -7.98 -9.64
C HIS A 14 1.45 -7.15 -10.26
N LEU A 15 2.23 -6.46 -9.42
CA LEU A 15 3.41 -5.74 -9.88
C LEU A 15 4.47 -6.71 -10.44
N LEU A 16 4.70 -7.85 -9.78
CA LEU A 16 5.60 -8.89 -10.30
C LEU A 16 5.16 -9.43 -11.67
N ALA A 17 3.85 -9.67 -11.82
CA ALA A 17 3.30 -10.11 -13.10
C ALA A 17 3.51 -9.06 -14.21
N ALA A 18 3.37 -7.78 -13.90
CA ALA A 18 3.53 -6.67 -14.83
C ALA A 18 5.00 -6.39 -15.18
N LEU A 19 5.93 -6.54 -14.24
CA LEU A 19 7.38 -6.42 -14.48
C LEU A 19 7.89 -7.52 -15.41
N GLY A 20 7.19 -8.66 -15.46
CA GLY A 20 7.49 -9.75 -16.38
C GLY A 20 8.89 -10.35 -16.18
N LYS A 21 9.45 -10.89 -17.28
CA LYS A 21 10.77 -11.54 -17.28
C LYS A 21 11.92 -10.60 -17.71
N SER A 22 11.62 -9.35 -18.00
CA SER A 22 12.61 -8.37 -18.49
C SER A 22 13.55 -7.85 -17.40
N HIS A 23 13.23 -8.11 -16.14
CA HIS A 23 13.98 -7.62 -14.99
C HIS A 23 14.54 -8.77 -14.15
N ALA A 24 15.77 -8.62 -13.68
CA ALA A 24 16.34 -9.50 -12.66
C ALA A 24 15.79 -9.08 -11.28
N ILE A 25 14.84 -9.85 -10.74
CA ILE A 25 14.10 -9.50 -9.53
C ILE A 25 14.61 -10.30 -8.34
N THR A 26 14.92 -9.58 -7.27
CA THR A 26 15.20 -10.13 -5.94
C THR A 26 14.07 -9.75 -4.99
N LEU A 27 13.53 -10.73 -4.29
CA LEU A 27 12.43 -10.58 -3.35
C LEU A 27 12.93 -10.68 -1.92
N LEU A 28 12.73 -9.60 -1.16
CA LEU A 28 13.05 -9.59 0.26
C LEU A 28 11.83 -10.05 1.07
N SER A 29 11.98 -11.17 1.78
CA SER A 29 10.90 -11.78 2.56
C SER A 29 11.39 -12.26 3.91
N ARG A 30 10.52 -12.21 4.93
CA ARG A 30 10.80 -12.83 6.25
C ARG A 30 10.82 -14.35 6.19
N ASP A 31 10.09 -14.93 5.25
CA ASP A 31 9.97 -16.36 5.01
C ASP A 31 10.06 -16.61 3.51
N THR A 32 11.24 -16.93 3.05
CA THR A 32 11.56 -17.14 1.62
C THR A 32 10.93 -18.42 1.08
N VAL A 33 10.82 -19.47 1.90
CA VAL A 33 10.18 -20.73 1.52
C VAL A 33 8.70 -20.53 1.25
N ARG A 34 8.02 -19.82 2.15
CA ARG A 34 6.61 -19.47 1.96
C ARG A 34 6.41 -18.56 0.76
N ALA A 35 7.28 -17.57 0.56
CA ALA A 35 7.22 -16.66 -0.59
C ALA A 35 7.36 -17.42 -1.91
N GLN A 36 8.31 -18.35 -2.01
CA GLN A 36 8.52 -19.18 -3.19
C GLN A 36 7.30 -20.06 -3.50
N ARG A 37 6.70 -20.67 -2.47
CA ARG A 37 5.48 -21.46 -2.64
C ARG A 37 4.30 -20.64 -3.13
N LEU A 38 4.10 -19.44 -2.59
CA LEU A 38 2.98 -18.56 -2.96
C LEU A 38 3.11 -18.02 -4.38
N LEU A 39 4.32 -17.70 -4.80
CA LEU A 39 4.57 -17.10 -6.12
C LEU A 39 4.79 -18.15 -7.21
N HIS A 40 4.92 -19.43 -6.86
CA HIS A 40 5.13 -20.56 -7.77
C HIS A 40 6.22 -20.29 -8.83
N SER A 41 7.28 -19.57 -8.46
CA SER A 41 8.31 -19.14 -9.39
C SER A 41 9.71 -19.43 -8.87
N SER A 42 10.52 -20.07 -9.70
CA SER A 42 11.95 -20.27 -9.48
C SER A 42 12.82 -19.20 -10.17
N THR A 43 12.19 -18.25 -10.87
CA THR A 43 12.92 -17.22 -11.63
C THR A 43 13.35 -16.03 -10.75
N TYR A 44 12.74 -15.86 -9.58
CA TYR A 44 13.10 -14.80 -8.65
C TYR A 44 14.18 -15.28 -7.69
N HIS A 45 15.07 -14.36 -7.34
CA HIS A 45 15.99 -14.59 -6.23
C HIS A 45 15.31 -14.20 -4.91
N TYR A 46 15.37 -15.07 -3.90
CA TYR A 46 14.71 -14.84 -2.62
C TYR A 46 15.76 -14.65 -1.52
N LEU A 47 15.63 -13.56 -0.76
CA LEU A 47 16.51 -13.25 0.36
C LEU A 47 15.70 -12.89 1.60
N THR A 48 16.25 -13.24 2.75
CA THR A 48 15.86 -12.62 4.03
C THR A 48 16.66 -11.34 4.25
N LEU A 49 16.24 -10.51 5.20
CA LEU A 49 16.96 -9.29 5.54
C LEU A 49 18.39 -9.57 6.04
N ASN A 50 18.61 -10.72 6.69
CA ASN A 50 19.93 -11.11 7.21
C ASN A 50 20.88 -11.58 6.10
N GLU A 51 20.36 -12.01 4.97
CA GLU A 51 21.14 -12.43 3.79
C GLU A 51 21.40 -11.28 2.81
N LEU A 52 20.80 -10.12 3.06
CA LEU A 52 21.00 -8.92 2.24
C LEU A 52 22.17 -8.10 2.84
N ASP A 53 23.38 -8.33 2.38
CA ASP A 53 24.56 -7.63 2.90
C ASP A 53 24.67 -6.19 2.42
N SER A 54 24.35 -5.91 1.17
CA SER A 54 24.46 -4.61 0.53
C SER A 54 23.31 -4.37 -0.47
N LEU A 55 23.07 -3.11 -0.79
CA LEU A 55 22.21 -2.69 -1.88
C LEU A 55 22.98 -2.42 -3.18
N ASP A 56 24.28 -2.61 -3.18
CA ASP A 56 25.11 -2.49 -4.39
C ASP A 56 24.64 -3.46 -5.48
N GLY A 57 24.62 -2.96 -6.71
CA GLY A 57 24.20 -3.73 -7.89
C GLY A 57 22.68 -3.89 -8.06
N PHE A 58 21.87 -3.28 -7.22
CA PHE A 58 20.46 -3.03 -7.53
C PHE A 58 20.31 -1.67 -8.23
N ASP A 59 19.49 -1.63 -9.27
CA ASP A 59 19.15 -0.38 -9.96
C ASP A 59 17.96 0.31 -9.30
N ALA A 60 17.05 -0.48 -8.69
CA ALA A 60 15.83 0.02 -8.08
C ALA A 60 15.45 -0.76 -6.81
N ILE A 61 14.83 -0.06 -5.88
CA ILE A 61 14.14 -0.61 -4.71
C ILE A 61 12.66 -0.29 -4.81
N ILE A 62 11.80 -1.29 -4.62
CA ILE A 62 10.35 -1.11 -4.49
C ILE A 62 9.92 -1.64 -3.12
N ASN A 63 9.61 -0.73 -2.20
CA ASN A 63 9.28 -1.04 -0.83
C ASN A 63 7.75 -1.02 -0.61
N LEU A 64 7.13 -2.21 -0.68
CA LEU A 64 5.69 -2.42 -0.46
C LEU A 64 5.39 -3.14 0.85
N ALA A 65 6.41 -3.48 1.65
CA ALA A 65 6.21 -4.30 2.83
C ALA A 65 5.48 -3.56 3.94
N GLY A 66 4.50 -4.23 4.51
CA GLY A 66 3.76 -3.72 5.66
C GLY A 66 2.72 -4.73 6.15
N GLU A 67 2.55 -4.82 7.46
CA GLU A 67 1.45 -5.59 8.07
C GLU A 67 0.12 -4.99 7.61
N PRO A 68 -0.85 -5.82 7.14
CA PRO A 68 -2.15 -5.33 6.70
C PRO A 68 -2.92 -4.61 7.80
N ILE A 69 -3.36 -3.39 7.52
CA ILE A 69 -4.06 -2.53 8.50
C ILE A 69 -5.46 -3.08 8.81
N ALA A 70 -6.17 -3.58 7.81
CA ALA A 70 -7.59 -3.95 7.90
C ALA A 70 -7.86 -5.44 8.20
N ASN A 71 -6.84 -6.24 8.55
CA ASN A 71 -7.02 -7.68 8.77
C ASN A 71 -7.33 -8.05 10.22
N LYS A 72 -6.96 -7.20 11.17
CA LYS A 72 -7.08 -7.47 12.60
C LYS A 72 -7.54 -6.21 13.33
N ARG A 73 -8.22 -6.40 14.47
CA ARG A 73 -8.57 -5.29 15.36
C ARG A 73 -7.31 -4.57 15.86
N TRP A 74 -7.36 -3.25 15.96
CA TRP A 74 -6.25 -2.41 16.40
C TRP A 74 -6.04 -2.45 17.91
N SER A 75 -5.46 -3.54 18.40
CA SER A 75 -4.87 -3.60 19.74
C SER A 75 -3.52 -2.87 19.76
N THR A 76 -3.00 -2.56 20.94
CA THR A 76 -1.66 -1.95 21.09
C THR A 76 -0.59 -2.78 20.37
N SER A 77 -0.61 -4.11 20.55
CA SER A 77 0.33 -5.01 19.89
C SER A 77 0.17 -5.06 18.36
N GLN A 78 -1.06 -4.90 17.84
CA GLN A 78 -1.28 -4.83 16.39
C GLN A 78 -0.81 -3.50 15.82
N LYS A 79 -1.08 -2.38 16.50
CA LYS A 79 -0.55 -1.06 16.11
C LYS A 79 0.98 -1.07 16.07
N GLN A 80 1.62 -1.64 17.06
CA GLN A 80 3.07 -1.79 17.10
C GLN A 80 3.58 -2.61 15.89
N ARG A 81 2.98 -3.76 15.58
CA ARG A 81 3.34 -4.55 14.39
C ARG A 81 3.17 -3.80 13.09
N ILE A 82 2.12 -2.98 12.96
CA ILE A 82 1.89 -2.14 11.78
C ILE A 82 3.04 -1.13 11.60
N CYS A 83 3.47 -0.49 12.68
CA CYS A 83 4.61 0.44 12.68
C CYS A 83 5.92 -0.28 12.36
N GLU A 84 6.27 -1.28 13.14
CA GLU A 84 7.54 -2.00 13.04
C GLU A 84 7.75 -2.65 11.67
N SER A 85 6.70 -3.23 11.09
CA SER A 85 6.78 -3.86 9.77
C SER A 85 7.16 -2.91 8.64
N ARG A 86 6.99 -1.60 8.84
CA ARG A 86 7.34 -0.54 7.89
C ARG A 86 8.63 0.16 8.27
N TRP A 87 8.71 0.63 9.50
CA TRP A 87 9.81 1.47 9.97
C TRP A 87 11.10 0.68 10.07
N HIS A 88 11.13 -0.43 10.81
CA HIS A 88 12.36 -1.21 11.01
C HIS A 88 12.91 -1.79 9.70
N LEU A 89 12.03 -2.22 8.79
CA LEU A 89 12.51 -2.69 7.50
C LEU A 89 13.13 -1.55 6.67
N THR A 90 12.48 -0.38 6.65
CA THR A 90 12.98 0.77 5.90
C THR A 90 14.29 1.29 6.52
N GLU A 91 14.38 1.36 7.85
CA GLU A 91 15.63 1.69 8.57
C GLU A 91 16.75 0.71 8.24
N ALA A 92 16.44 -0.59 8.23
CA ALA A 92 17.44 -1.62 7.93
C ALA A 92 17.92 -1.57 6.45
N LEU A 93 17.06 -1.18 5.53
CA LEU A 93 17.44 -0.95 4.13
C LEU A 93 18.29 0.33 3.99
N LEU A 94 17.92 1.41 4.69
CA LEU A 94 18.70 2.65 4.73
C LEU A 94 20.10 2.43 5.30
N GLU A 95 20.22 1.61 6.35
CA GLU A 95 21.55 1.29 6.92
C GLU A 95 22.45 0.63 5.88
N ARG A 96 21.89 -0.27 5.05
CA ARG A 96 22.66 -0.88 3.94
C ARG A 96 22.97 0.13 2.84
N LEU A 97 22.06 1.05 2.59
CA LEU A 97 22.26 2.11 1.60
C LEU A 97 23.42 3.05 1.97
N ARG A 98 23.56 3.36 3.25
CA ARG A 98 24.66 4.20 3.79
C ARG A 98 26.06 3.66 3.48
N HIS A 99 26.17 2.35 3.31
CA HIS A 99 27.42 1.66 3.03
C HIS A 99 27.60 1.29 1.56
N CYS A 100 26.69 1.70 0.66
CA CYS A 100 26.78 1.40 -0.76
C CYS A 100 27.85 2.27 -1.45
N CYS A 101 28.65 1.62 -2.30
CA CYS A 101 29.53 2.30 -3.24
C CYS A 101 28.77 2.75 -4.51
N ASN A 102 27.78 1.95 -4.92
CA ASN A 102 26.93 2.20 -6.08
C ASN A 102 25.47 2.05 -5.69
N PRO A 103 24.85 3.08 -5.09
CA PRO A 103 23.49 3.02 -4.60
C PRO A 103 22.47 2.83 -5.74
N PRO A 104 21.30 2.25 -5.48
CA PRO A 104 20.21 2.18 -6.42
C PRO A 104 19.80 3.57 -6.93
N ARG A 105 19.50 3.66 -8.22
CA ARG A 105 19.10 4.95 -8.84
C ARG A 105 17.74 5.45 -8.35
N ILE A 106 16.84 4.51 -8.00
CA ILE A 106 15.48 4.84 -7.58
C ILE A 106 15.05 4.01 -6.37
N TRP A 107 14.34 4.69 -5.46
CA TRP A 107 13.61 4.11 -4.35
C TRP A 107 12.13 4.47 -4.46
N LEU A 108 11.29 3.49 -4.84
CA LEU A 108 9.83 3.61 -4.80
C LEU A 108 9.32 3.10 -3.45
N ASN A 109 8.69 3.97 -2.68
CA ASN A 109 8.15 3.60 -1.38
C ASN A 109 6.63 3.72 -1.36
N ALA A 110 5.95 2.65 -0.98
CA ALA A 110 4.53 2.74 -0.69
C ALA A 110 4.29 3.60 0.54
N SER A 111 3.20 4.34 0.52
CA SER A 111 2.57 5.02 1.64
C SER A 111 1.05 4.85 1.49
N ALA A 112 0.26 5.63 2.18
CA ALA A 112 -1.19 5.58 2.05
C ALA A 112 -1.81 6.97 2.22
N ILE A 113 -3.00 7.17 1.67
CA ILE A 113 -3.82 8.37 1.93
C ILE A 113 -4.13 8.58 3.42
N GLY A 114 -3.92 7.56 4.26
CA GLY A 114 -3.93 7.69 5.71
C GLY A 114 -2.93 8.70 6.27
N PHE A 115 -1.98 9.19 5.45
CA PHE A 115 -1.11 10.31 5.76
C PHE A 115 -1.91 11.57 6.12
N TYR A 116 -2.99 11.84 5.43
CA TYR A 116 -3.82 13.03 5.67
C TYR A 116 -4.71 12.92 6.92
N GLY A 117 -4.92 11.70 7.43
CA GLY A 117 -5.87 11.43 8.50
C GLY A 117 -7.32 11.59 8.04
N ARG A 118 -8.23 11.83 8.99
CA ARG A 118 -9.65 12.06 8.68
C ARG A 118 -9.84 13.42 8.02
N GLN A 119 -10.49 13.41 6.85
CA GLN A 119 -10.77 14.61 6.07
C GLN A 119 -12.26 14.68 5.72
N GLU A 120 -12.72 15.89 5.44
CA GLU A 120 -14.07 16.17 4.95
C GLU A 120 -14.13 16.06 3.42
N SER A 121 -14.97 16.87 2.77
CA SER A 121 -15.21 16.81 1.34
C SER A 121 -14.20 17.58 0.48
N GLN A 122 -13.27 18.29 1.10
CA GLN A 122 -12.29 19.08 0.36
C GLN A 122 -11.28 18.15 -0.35
N PRO A 123 -11.07 18.30 -1.66
CA PRO A 123 -9.98 17.61 -2.34
C PRO A 123 -8.61 18.00 -1.79
N LEU A 124 -7.74 17.02 -1.62
CA LEU A 124 -6.38 17.21 -1.15
C LEU A 124 -5.37 16.86 -2.23
N THR A 125 -4.33 17.67 -2.30
CA THR A 125 -3.16 17.46 -3.15
C THR A 125 -1.96 17.02 -2.31
N GLU A 126 -0.87 16.66 -2.94
CA GLU A 126 0.37 16.24 -2.28
C GLU A 126 1.00 17.36 -1.43
N ASP A 127 0.77 18.62 -1.81
CA ASP A 127 1.31 19.83 -1.13
C ASP A 127 0.44 20.27 0.06
N ASP A 128 -0.72 19.66 0.26
CA ASP A 128 -1.60 20.04 1.35
C ASP A 128 -1.01 19.69 2.72
N THR A 129 -0.99 20.68 3.59
CA THR A 129 -0.53 20.59 4.98
C THR A 129 -1.68 20.42 5.99
N CYS A 130 -2.93 20.39 5.51
CA CYS A 130 -4.10 20.15 6.35
C CYS A 130 -4.16 18.67 6.77
N ILE A 131 -3.54 18.36 7.89
CA ILE A 131 -3.37 17.00 8.38
C ILE A 131 -4.12 16.84 9.69
N HIS A 132 -4.94 15.78 9.78
CA HIS A 132 -5.50 15.32 11.04
C HIS A 132 -4.55 14.31 11.71
N PRO A 133 -3.99 14.61 12.89
CA PRO A 133 -3.08 13.71 13.59
C PRO A 133 -3.83 12.49 14.12
N GLU A 134 -3.71 11.40 13.40
CA GLU A 134 -4.26 10.09 13.76
C GLU A 134 -3.17 9.01 13.70
N PHE A 135 -3.48 7.80 14.16
CA PHE A 135 -2.53 6.69 14.12
C PHE A 135 -2.03 6.40 12.69
N THR A 136 -2.92 6.44 11.69
CA THR A 136 -2.56 6.22 10.28
C THR A 136 -1.64 7.32 9.75
N HIS A 137 -1.85 8.56 10.16
CA HIS A 137 -0.94 9.67 9.85
C HIS A 137 0.46 9.39 10.39
N GLU A 138 0.57 9.06 11.68
CA GLU A 138 1.88 8.81 12.30
C GLU A 138 2.64 7.67 11.63
N VAL A 139 1.94 6.59 11.28
CA VAL A 139 2.53 5.46 10.54
C VAL A 139 3.09 5.91 9.19
N CYS A 140 2.29 6.64 8.39
CA CYS A 140 2.70 7.09 7.06
C CYS A 140 3.81 8.14 7.15
N ARG A 141 3.65 9.14 8.01
CA ARG A 141 4.62 10.24 8.21
C ARG A 141 6.03 9.70 8.52
N ARG A 142 6.14 8.80 9.51
CA ARG A 142 7.43 8.22 9.85
C ARG A 142 7.99 7.35 8.73
N TRP A 143 7.14 6.59 8.06
CA TRP A 143 7.56 5.74 6.93
C TRP A 143 8.07 6.56 5.76
N GLU A 144 7.36 7.63 5.39
CA GLU A 144 7.77 8.56 4.32
C GLU A 144 9.08 9.28 4.68
N GLN A 145 9.21 9.77 5.92
CA GLN A 145 10.44 10.41 6.40
C GLN A 145 11.65 9.50 6.24
N LEU A 146 11.56 8.26 6.69
CA LEU A 146 12.63 7.28 6.53
C LEU A 146 12.97 7.05 5.05
N ALA A 147 11.97 6.84 4.20
CA ALA A 147 12.24 6.59 2.79
C ALA A 147 12.88 7.80 2.08
N LEU A 148 12.50 9.01 2.46
CA LEU A 148 13.07 10.24 1.90
C LEU A 148 14.54 10.43 2.23
N GLU A 149 15.05 9.89 3.34
CA GLU A 149 16.49 9.89 3.66
C GLU A 149 17.35 9.21 2.57
N ALA A 150 16.77 8.32 1.76
CA ALA A 150 17.49 7.70 0.65
C ALA A 150 17.98 8.71 -0.40
N SER A 151 17.36 9.88 -0.48
CA SER A 151 17.81 10.96 -1.39
C SER A 151 19.19 11.50 -1.04
N ASP A 152 19.57 11.48 0.24
CA ASP A 152 20.88 11.94 0.72
C ASP A 152 22.03 11.04 0.21
N TYR A 153 21.69 9.84 -0.26
CA TYR A 153 22.62 8.85 -0.81
C TYR A 153 22.52 8.73 -2.34
N GLY A 154 21.88 9.69 -3.00
CA GLY A 154 21.81 9.76 -4.45
C GLY A 154 20.67 8.97 -5.08
N CYS A 155 19.76 8.38 -4.30
CA CYS A 155 18.56 7.74 -4.84
C CYS A 155 17.50 8.79 -5.22
N ARG A 156 16.91 8.64 -6.37
CA ARG A 156 15.66 9.32 -6.73
C ARG A 156 14.52 8.66 -5.95
N VAL A 157 13.89 9.39 -5.05
CA VAL A 157 12.83 8.84 -4.19
C VAL A 157 11.45 9.23 -4.70
N CYS A 158 10.55 8.24 -4.83
CA CYS A 158 9.12 8.46 -5.08
C CYS A 158 8.32 7.81 -3.96
N ILE A 159 7.50 8.59 -3.29
CA ILE A 159 6.54 8.15 -2.28
C ILE A 159 5.17 8.01 -2.95
N VAL A 160 4.55 6.86 -2.82
CA VAL A 160 3.24 6.58 -3.43
C VAL A 160 2.20 6.47 -2.31
N ARG A 161 1.40 7.52 -2.08
CA ARG A 161 0.28 7.54 -1.13
C ARG A 161 -0.91 6.84 -1.77
N ILE A 162 -1.06 5.58 -1.45
CA ILE A 162 -2.03 4.68 -2.08
C ILE A 162 -3.42 4.85 -1.47
N GLY A 163 -4.42 5.03 -2.32
CA GLY A 163 -5.83 4.99 -1.96
C GLY A 163 -6.34 3.58 -1.66
N VAL A 164 -7.65 3.43 -1.52
CA VAL A 164 -8.28 2.11 -1.36
C VAL A 164 -8.17 1.34 -2.68
N VAL A 165 -7.33 0.33 -2.70
CA VAL A 165 -7.08 -0.46 -3.92
C VAL A 165 -8.25 -1.40 -4.19
N LEU A 166 -8.84 -1.26 -5.37
CA LEU A 166 -9.95 -2.08 -5.83
C LEU A 166 -9.46 -3.16 -6.81
N GLY A 167 -9.67 -4.41 -6.42
CA GLY A 167 -9.44 -5.59 -7.23
C GLY A 167 -10.28 -6.74 -6.73
N ALA A 168 -10.81 -7.56 -7.63
CA ALA A 168 -11.73 -8.65 -7.27
C ALA A 168 -11.05 -9.78 -6.49
N GLU A 169 -9.76 -9.95 -6.68
CA GLU A 169 -8.98 -11.07 -6.13
C GLU A 169 -8.39 -10.78 -4.75
N GLY A 170 -8.46 -9.52 -4.28
CA GLY A 170 -7.86 -9.14 -3.00
C GLY A 170 -8.24 -7.75 -2.53
N GLY A 171 -7.58 -7.30 -1.46
CA GLY A 171 -7.80 -5.96 -0.91
C GLY A 171 -9.18 -5.76 -0.25
N ALA A 172 -9.63 -4.52 -0.25
CA ALA A 172 -10.89 -4.12 0.38
C ALA A 172 -12.11 -4.68 -0.37
N LEU A 173 -12.11 -4.64 -1.70
CA LEU A 173 -13.23 -5.09 -2.52
C LEU A 173 -13.52 -6.58 -2.31
N ALA A 174 -12.51 -7.43 -2.34
CA ALA A 174 -12.68 -8.87 -2.13
C ALA A 174 -13.33 -9.22 -0.79
N LYS A 175 -13.09 -8.40 0.25
CA LYS A 175 -13.73 -8.56 1.57
C LYS A 175 -15.19 -8.09 1.59
N MET A 176 -15.54 -7.11 0.77
CA MET A 176 -16.90 -6.57 0.66
C MET A 176 -17.80 -7.47 -0.19
N LEU A 177 -17.27 -8.03 -1.28
CA LEU A 177 -18.03 -8.79 -2.27
C LEU A 177 -18.94 -9.89 -1.70
N PRO A 178 -18.55 -10.72 -0.70
CA PRO A 178 -19.43 -11.75 -0.16
C PRO A 178 -20.74 -11.20 0.41
N ALA A 179 -20.67 -10.12 1.20
CA ALA A 179 -21.85 -9.48 1.75
C ALA A 179 -22.77 -8.91 0.66
N TYR A 180 -22.18 -8.23 -0.33
CA TYR A 180 -22.95 -7.67 -1.44
C TYR A 180 -23.59 -8.74 -2.32
N ARG A 181 -22.87 -9.84 -2.62
CA ARG A 181 -23.43 -10.99 -3.39
C ARG A 181 -24.61 -11.65 -2.70
N LEU A 182 -24.64 -11.65 -1.36
CA LEU A 182 -25.75 -12.14 -0.57
C LEU A 182 -26.90 -11.12 -0.40
N GLY A 183 -26.79 -9.93 -1.00
CA GLY A 183 -27.78 -8.86 -0.85
C GLY A 183 -27.75 -8.15 0.51
N LEU A 184 -26.69 -8.37 1.29
CA LEU A 184 -26.47 -7.78 2.62
C LEU A 184 -25.58 -6.54 2.57
N GLY A 185 -25.21 -6.08 1.38
CA GLY A 185 -24.40 -4.88 1.15
C GLY A 185 -25.18 -3.60 1.37
N GLY A 186 -24.51 -2.57 1.88
CA GLY A 186 -25.09 -1.26 2.11
C GLY A 186 -24.09 -0.24 2.67
N PRO A 187 -24.54 1.00 2.92
CA PRO A 187 -23.67 2.03 3.47
C PRO A 187 -23.11 1.68 4.84
N LEU A 188 -21.86 2.08 5.07
CA LEU A 188 -21.17 1.94 6.35
C LEU A 188 -21.36 3.24 7.16
N GLY A 189 -21.90 3.12 8.37
CA GLY A 189 -22.20 4.28 9.20
C GLY A 189 -23.23 5.21 8.56
N ASP A 190 -22.89 6.51 8.45
CA ASP A 190 -23.71 7.50 7.75
C ASP A 190 -23.48 7.49 6.22
N GLY A 191 -22.40 6.88 5.75
CA GLY A 191 -22.05 6.76 4.35
C GLY A 191 -21.53 8.06 3.71
N GLN A 192 -21.29 9.11 4.50
CA GLN A 192 -20.84 10.42 3.99
C GLN A 192 -19.32 10.50 3.82
N GLN A 193 -18.57 9.63 4.48
CA GLN A 193 -17.11 9.59 4.37
C GLN A 193 -16.69 9.33 2.91
N TYR A 194 -15.74 10.11 2.43
CA TYR A 194 -15.20 9.94 1.09
C TYR A 194 -14.29 8.72 1.00
N LEU A 195 -14.42 8.00 -0.08
CA LEU A 195 -13.55 6.88 -0.44
C LEU A 195 -12.64 7.33 -1.60
N SER A 196 -11.39 7.62 -1.29
CA SER A 196 -10.35 7.80 -2.29
C SER A 196 -9.84 6.42 -2.70
N TRP A 197 -10.16 6.01 -3.91
CA TRP A 197 -9.91 4.66 -4.42
C TRP A 197 -9.00 4.67 -5.65
N ILE A 198 -8.44 3.54 -5.99
CA ILE A 198 -7.71 3.31 -7.23
C ILE A 198 -7.95 1.88 -7.72
N ALA A 199 -8.05 1.69 -9.03
CA ALA A 199 -8.02 0.35 -9.60
C ALA A 199 -6.62 -0.26 -9.45
N LEU A 200 -6.56 -1.56 -9.18
CA LEU A 200 -5.27 -2.25 -9.00
C LEU A 200 -4.39 -2.14 -10.26
N THR A 201 -4.99 -2.21 -11.44
CA THR A 201 -4.28 -2.06 -12.73
C THR A 201 -3.62 -0.70 -12.87
N ASP A 202 -4.34 0.36 -12.48
CA ASP A 202 -3.83 1.73 -12.55
C ASP A 202 -2.72 1.96 -11.53
N LEU A 203 -2.86 1.40 -10.32
CA LEU A 203 -1.80 1.47 -9.31
C LEU A 203 -0.52 0.79 -9.81
N VAL A 204 -0.64 -0.39 -10.41
CA VAL A 204 0.51 -1.09 -11.01
C VAL A 204 1.13 -0.26 -12.12
N ALA A 205 0.31 0.35 -12.99
CA ALA A 205 0.79 1.24 -14.04
C ALA A 205 1.53 2.47 -13.49
N ILE A 206 1.06 3.06 -12.38
CA ILE A 206 1.78 4.14 -11.69
C ILE A 206 3.17 3.69 -11.22
N PHE A 207 3.28 2.52 -10.59
CA PHE A 207 4.59 2.02 -10.16
C PHE A 207 5.54 1.80 -11.33
N LEU A 208 5.07 1.23 -12.44
CA LEU A 208 5.87 1.06 -13.65
C LEU A 208 6.27 2.41 -14.26
N PHE A 209 5.33 3.34 -14.36
CA PHE A 209 5.59 4.69 -14.85
C PHE A 209 6.68 5.40 -14.04
N LEU A 210 6.55 5.39 -12.71
CA LEU A 210 7.55 5.99 -11.83
C LEU A 210 8.91 5.30 -11.91
N LEU A 211 8.94 4.00 -12.13
CA LEU A 211 10.17 3.24 -12.29
C LEU A 211 10.93 3.68 -13.55
N GLU A 212 10.22 3.87 -14.66
CA GLU A 212 10.79 4.13 -15.99
C GLU A 212 11.12 5.61 -16.25
N HIS A 213 10.42 6.55 -15.59
CA HIS A 213 10.55 7.97 -15.88
C HIS A 213 11.45 8.68 -14.86
N GLU A 214 12.67 8.98 -15.27
CA GLU A 214 13.73 9.55 -14.42
C GLU A 214 13.41 10.95 -13.85
N HIS A 215 12.56 11.72 -14.50
CA HIS A 215 12.14 13.04 -14.03
C HIS A 215 11.11 13.00 -12.88
N CYS A 216 10.51 11.84 -12.62
CA CYS A 216 9.55 11.69 -11.53
C CYS A 216 10.26 11.54 -10.18
N HIS A 217 9.95 12.41 -9.22
CA HIS A 217 10.46 12.36 -7.84
C HIS A 217 9.47 13.00 -6.87
N GLY A 218 9.63 12.73 -5.59
CA GLY A 218 8.77 13.30 -4.55
C GLY A 218 7.54 12.45 -4.24
N ILE A 219 6.43 13.08 -3.95
CA ILE A 219 5.22 12.43 -3.40
C ILE A 219 4.12 12.43 -4.47
N TYR A 220 3.38 11.31 -4.53
CA TYR A 220 2.27 11.12 -5.48
C TYR A 220 1.06 10.50 -4.78
N ASN A 221 -0.11 11.10 -4.95
CA ASN A 221 -1.38 10.51 -4.55
C ASN A 221 -1.83 9.49 -5.60
N ALA A 222 -1.66 8.20 -5.31
CA ALA A 222 -2.13 7.13 -6.18
C ALA A 222 -3.61 6.85 -5.90
N THR A 223 -4.46 7.72 -6.44
CA THR A 223 -5.92 7.65 -6.33
C THR A 223 -6.58 7.94 -7.68
N SER A 224 -7.80 7.45 -7.87
CA SER A 224 -8.65 7.92 -8.96
C SER A 224 -8.96 9.41 -8.75
N PRO A 225 -9.06 10.20 -9.83
CA PRO A 225 -9.40 11.63 -9.73
C PRO A 225 -10.81 11.90 -9.17
N HIS A 226 -11.64 10.87 -9.08
CA HIS A 226 -13.04 10.97 -8.60
C HIS A 226 -13.21 10.16 -7.32
N ALA A 227 -12.87 10.76 -6.17
CA ALA A 227 -13.29 10.23 -4.88
C ALA A 227 -14.81 10.33 -4.76
N VAL A 228 -15.43 9.31 -4.17
CA VAL A 228 -16.89 9.26 -4.02
C VAL A 228 -17.27 9.05 -2.56
N PRO A 229 -18.44 9.58 -2.09
CA PRO A 229 -18.98 9.21 -0.79
C PRO A 229 -19.16 7.67 -0.70
N GLN A 230 -18.95 7.11 0.48
CA GLN A 230 -19.04 5.66 0.69
C GLN A 230 -20.42 5.10 0.33
N GLN A 231 -21.49 5.86 0.60
CA GLN A 231 -22.84 5.45 0.20
C GLN A 231 -23.00 5.34 -1.33
N GLU A 232 -22.35 6.21 -2.08
CA GLU A 232 -22.38 6.19 -3.55
C GLU A 232 -21.56 5.01 -4.08
N PHE A 233 -20.37 4.79 -3.55
CA PHE A 233 -19.58 3.59 -3.85
C PHE A 233 -20.38 2.31 -3.57
N SER A 234 -21.03 2.25 -2.41
CA SER A 234 -21.84 1.12 -1.99
C SER A 234 -23.03 0.88 -2.95
N ARG A 235 -23.71 1.95 -3.36
CA ARG A 235 -24.82 1.90 -4.33
C ARG A 235 -24.35 1.36 -5.69
N LEU A 236 -23.25 1.91 -6.21
CA LEU A 236 -22.67 1.50 -7.49
C LEU A 236 -22.22 0.04 -7.46
N LEU A 237 -21.59 -0.42 -6.37
CA LEU A 237 -21.19 -1.80 -6.21
C LEU A 237 -22.37 -2.76 -6.19
N ALA A 238 -23.44 -2.41 -5.45
CA ALA A 238 -24.66 -3.22 -5.42
C ALA A 238 -25.33 -3.27 -6.80
N GLN A 239 -25.39 -2.15 -7.50
CA GLN A 239 -25.92 -2.06 -8.86
C GLN A 239 -25.13 -2.93 -9.85
N ALA A 240 -23.79 -2.86 -9.80
CA ALA A 240 -22.92 -3.69 -10.65
C ALA A 240 -23.08 -5.19 -10.41
N LEU A 241 -23.46 -5.57 -9.19
CA LEU A 241 -23.72 -6.96 -8.81
C LEU A 241 -25.18 -7.38 -8.99
N HIS A 242 -26.06 -6.47 -9.45
CA HIS A 242 -27.50 -6.68 -9.53
C HIS A 242 -28.11 -7.13 -8.19
N ARG A 243 -27.72 -6.46 -7.10
CA ARG A 243 -28.17 -6.76 -5.73
C ARG A 243 -28.83 -5.56 -5.07
N PRO A 244 -29.73 -5.78 -4.10
CA PRO A 244 -30.37 -4.69 -3.35
C PRO A 244 -29.34 -3.92 -2.51
N HIS A 245 -29.63 -2.63 -2.27
CA HIS A 245 -28.80 -1.69 -1.54
C HIS A 245 -29.66 -0.96 -0.48
N TRP A 246 -29.98 -1.63 0.62
CA TRP A 246 -30.90 -1.09 1.63
C TRP A 246 -30.46 -1.34 3.08
N LEU A 247 -29.53 -2.30 3.31
CA LEU A 247 -29.04 -2.61 4.64
C LEU A 247 -27.90 -1.65 5.02
N ARG A 248 -28.17 -0.76 5.97
CA ARG A 248 -27.10 0.07 6.56
C ARG A 248 -26.40 -0.69 7.65
N THR A 249 -25.06 -0.70 7.63
CA THR A 249 -24.26 -1.24 8.73
C THR A 249 -24.03 -0.13 9.75
N PRO A 250 -24.65 -0.21 10.96
CA PRO A 250 -24.52 0.88 11.93
C PRO A 250 -23.07 1.04 12.43
N ALA A 251 -22.67 2.26 12.72
CA ALA A 251 -21.32 2.57 13.18
C ALA A 251 -20.90 1.81 14.45
N TRP A 252 -21.84 1.53 15.37
CA TRP A 252 -21.54 0.76 16.58
C TRP A 252 -21.14 -0.69 16.27
N LEU A 253 -21.74 -1.31 15.25
CA LEU A 253 -21.38 -2.66 14.82
C LEU A 253 -20.00 -2.69 14.15
N LEU A 254 -19.68 -1.67 13.35
CA LEU A 254 -18.34 -1.50 12.77
C LEU A 254 -17.27 -1.34 13.86
N ARG A 255 -17.53 -0.51 14.88
CA ARG A 255 -16.61 -0.36 16.02
C ARG A 255 -16.42 -1.66 16.81
N LEU A 256 -17.47 -2.46 16.93
CA LEU A 256 -17.37 -3.77 17.59
C LEU A 256 -16.48 -4.73 16.79
N LEU A 257 -16.61 -4.76 15.47
CA LEU A 257 -15.89 -5.68 14.58
C LEU A 257 -14.45 -5.22 14.29
N LEU A 258 -14.25 -3.94 14.02
CA LEU A 258 -12.97 -3.38 13.56
C LEU A 258 -12.18 -2.68 14.68
N GLY A 259 -12.82 -2.38 15.80
CA GLY A 259 -12.20 -1.64 16.91
C GLY A 259 -11.85 -0.21 16.51
N GLY A 260 -10.64 0.25 16.89
CA GLY A 260 -10.17 1.60 16.58
C GLY A 260 -9.84 1.87 15.11
N ALA A 261 -10.09 0.90 14.23
CA ALA A 261 -9.95 1.06 12.77
C ALA A 261 -11.25 1.54 12.09
N ALA A 262 -12.34 1.71 12.86
CA ALA A 262 -13.67 2.08 12.36
C ALA A 262 -13.92 3.59 12.47
#